data_09768624633388203837ecfbf019b5a6
#
_entry.id   09768624633388203837ecfbf019b5a6
#
_cell.length_a   1.000
_cell.length_b   1.000
_cell.length_c   1.000
_cell.angle_alpha   90.00
_cell.angle_beta   90.00
_cell.angle_gamma   90.00
#
_symmetry.space_group_name_H-M   'P 1'
#
loop_
_entity.id
_entity.type
_entity.pdbx_description
1 polymer ?
#
loop_
_entity_poly.entity_id
_entity_poly.type
_entity_poly.pdbx_seq_one_letter_code
_entity_poly.pdbx_strand_id
1 'polypeptide(L)'
;MVWRKITVETKEEAVDILSSYLYDSWNIEGVEIEDGKGITHEEAKEIFADILPEESGGEDAKLSFYLEILPETEKKKRKEAVEKDFSDENVDHSYSLNSSNIFTEEECSAILSDLRRELQEMAEYTDIGAGKITVSETEDKDWMNAWKAFFHSFRVGKVLIKPSWESVDPKEGEVLIKLDPGTSFGTGQHETTKLCLLALEKYSREGQRVLDLGTGSGILGIAALKMGALEVFATDLDPITEDSVAGNLTENALSKERFHLFIENILGEEDGAQRLQKLFREEPFDIVLANILAPVIIALAPLVPSFLKKGGIFITSGIIEEKAGDVRKALEAQKELTIVEEESDGGWHSFVVKKI
;
A
#
# COMPACT_ATOMS: atom_id res chain seq x y z
N MET A 1 9.05 22.33 -10.83
CA MET A 1 9.26 22.37 -9.37
C MET A 1 10.66 21.87 -9.11
N VAL A 2 11.41 22.50 -8.22
CA VAL A 2 12.79 22.07 -7.88
C VAL A 2 12.73 21.48 -6.48
N TRP A 3 13.10 20.22 -6.39
CA TRP A 3 13.27 19.52 -5.12
C TRP A 3 14.74 19.43 -4.77
N ARG A 4 15.04 19.58 -3.50
CA ARG A 4 16.38 19.31 -2.97
C ARG A 4 16.37 18.04 -2.15
N LYS A 5 17.17 17.06 -2.59
CA LYS A 5 17.53 15.88 -1.78
C LYS A 5 18.71 16.27 -0.91
N ILE A 6 18.54 16.14 0.37
CA ILE A 6 19.58 16.33 1.39
C ILE A 6 19.89 14.97 1.97
N THR A 7 21.14 14.52 1.82
CA THR A 7 21.60 13.21 2.31
C THR A 7 22.66 13.41 3.36
N VAL A 8 22.51 12.76 4.50
CA VAL A 8 23.49 12.71 5.60
C VAL A 8 24.09 11.32 5.64
N GLU A 9 25.41 11.21 5.42
CA GLU A 9 26.18 9.98 5.62
C GLU A 9 26.47 9.86 7.12
N THR A 10 25.92 8.85 7.78
CA THR A 10 25.97 8.70 9.24
C THR A 10 26.14 7.23 9.66
N LYS A 11 25.98 6.92 10.95
CA LYS A 11 25.89 5.58 11.51
C LYS A 11 24.44 5.25 11.85
N GLU A 12 24.13 3.96 11.87
CA GLU A 12 22.79 3.44 12.18
C GLU A 12 22.24 3.99 13.51
N GLU A 13 23.06 3.99 14.57
CA GLU A 13 22.65 4.48 15.89
C GLU A 13 22.30 5.98 15.94
N ALA A 14 22.74 6.76 14.95
CA ALA A 14 22.42 8.19 14.83
C ALA A 14 21.14 8.46 14.01
N VAL A 15 20.63 7.49 13.25
CA VAL A 15 19.51 7.66 12.33
C VAL A 15 18.24 8.07 13.06
N ASP A 16 17.87 7.39 14.13
CA ASP A 16 16.65 7.67 14.89
C ASP A 16 16.68 9.06 15.52
N ILE A 17 17.84 9.46 16.04
CA ILE A 17 18.05 10.77 16.65
C ILE A 17 17.89 11.87 15.61
N LEU A 18 18.52 11.69 14.44
CA LEU A 18 18.42 12.63 13.33
C LEU A 18 17.00 12.71 12.77
N SER A 19 16.32 11.59 12.65
CA SER A 19 14.92 11.55 12.18
C SER A 19 13.99 12.32 13.13
N SER A 20 14.14 12.09 14.45
CA SER A 20 13.37 12.83 15.47
C SER A 20 13.68 14.31 15.45
N TYR A 21 14.96 14.68 15.31
CA TYR A 21 15.39 16.07 15.22
C TYR A 21 14.76 16.81 14.02
N LEU A 22 14.76 16.18 12.84
CA LEU A 22 14.18 16.75 11.61
C LEU A 22 12.68 16.96 11.76
N TYR A 23 11.99 16.02 12.38
CA TYR A 23 10.56 16.13 12.65
C TYR A 23 10.27 17.24 13.68
N ASP A 24 10.92 17.22 14.84
CA ASP A 24 10.64 18.10 15.96
C ASP A 24 11.02 19.56 15.64
N SER A 25 12.14 19.78 14.94
CA SER A 25 12.67 21.13 14.69
C SER A 25 12.10 21.78 13.43
N TRP A 26 11.79 21.00 12.40
CA TRP A 26 11.42 21.52 11.08
C TRP A 26 10.14 20.92 10.49
N ASN A 27 9.48 20.02 11.23
CA ASN A 27 8.28 19.29 10.78
C ASN A 27 8.50 18.60 9.43
N ILE A 28 9.71 18.04 9.24
CA ILE A 28 10.04 17.27 8.05
C ILE A 28 9.52 15.85 8.26
N GLU A 29 8.48 15.49 7.54
CA GLU A 29 7.87 14.17 7.53
C GLU A 29 8.46 13.34 6.39
N GLY A 30 8.79 12.09 6.70
CA GLY A 30 9.31 11.13 5.71
C GLY A 30 10.81 11.32 5.44
N VAL A 31 11.59 10.37 5.93
CA VAL A 31 13.01 10.23 5.64
C VAL A 31 13.26 8.90 4.93
N GLU A 32 14.16 8.90 3.98
CA GLU A 32 14.68 7.70 3.32
C GLU A 32 15.93 7.26 4.08
N ILE A 33 15.94 6.02 4.56
CA ILE A 33 17.07 5.44 5.29
C ILE A 33 17.65 4.33 4.44
N GLU A 34 18.93 4.47 4.08
CA GLU A 34 19.74 3.41 3.50
C GLU A 34 20.71 2.96 4.61
N ASP A 35 20.42 1.86 5.28
CA ASP A 35 21.31 1.22 6.22
C ASP A 35 22.00 0.00 5.60
N GLY A 36 23.14 -0.39 6.14
CA GLY A 36 23.89 -1.54 5.65
C GLY A 36 23.29 -2.88 6.07
N LYS A 37 22.25 -2.88 6.90
CA LYS A 37 21.44 -4.03 7.24
C LYS A 37 20.27 -4.07 6.27
N GLY A 38 20.33 -4.93 5.28
CA GLY A 38 19.14 -5.25 4.51
C GLY A 38 18.00 -5.63 5.47
N ILE A 39 16.78 -5.27 5.12
CA ILE A 39 15.59 -5.75 5.84
C ILE A 39 15.65 -7.28 5.78
N THR A 40 15.64 -7.94 6.93
CA THR A 40 15.63 -9.41 6.96
C THR A 40 14.34 -9.93 6.30
N HIS A 41 14.37 -11.15 5.79
CA HIS A 41 13.17 -11.78 5.22
C HIS A 41 11.99 -11.83 6.21
N GLU A 42 12.27 -11.85 7.52
CA GLU A 42 11.25 -11.79 8.57
C GLU A 42 10.66 -10.38 8.72
N GLU A 43 11.48 -9.36 8.79
CA GLU A 43 11.03 -7.96 8.86
C GLU A 43 10.30 -7.52 7.57
N ALA A 44 10.79 -7.93 6.40
CA ALA A 44 10.09 -7.68 5.14
C ALA A 44 8.70 -8.33 5.10
N LYS A 45 8.54 -9.51 5.69
CA LYS A 45 7.25 -10.16 5.85
C LYS A 45 6.32 -9.40 6.79
N GLU A 46 6.84 -8.81 7.87
CA GLU A 46 6.04 -8.04 8.81
C GLU A 46 5.51 -6.73 8.21
N ILE A 47 6.28 -6.09 7.32
CA ILE A 47 5.93 -4.81 6.67
C ILE A 47 5.42 -4.97 5.24
N PHE A 48 5.27 -6.21 4.75
CA PHE A 48 4.84 -6.52 3.37
C PHE A 48 5.68 -5.83 2.28
N ALA A 49 7.00 -5.72 2.50
CA ALA A 49 7.89 -5.11 1.52
C ALA A 49 8.10 -6.05 0.31
N ASP A 50 7.75 -5.58 -0.88
CA ASP A 50 7.87 -6.33 -2.14
C ASP A 50 9.30 -6.38 -2.68
N ILE A 51 10.18 -5.50 -2.21
CA ILE A 51 11.56 -5.36 -2.69
C ILE A 51 12.48 -5.26 -1.49
N LEU A 52 13.42 -6.20 -1.40
CA LEU A 52 14.48 -6.19 -0.40
C LEU A 52 15.69 -5.42 -0.95
N PRO A 53 16.22 -4.41 -0.22
CA PRO A 53 17.50 -3.82 -0.54
C PRO A 53 18.62 -4.87 -0.43
N GLU A 54 19.65 -4.79 -1.30
CA GLU A 54 20.82 -5.66 -1.17
C GLU A 54 21.56 -5.36 0.13
N GLU A 55 21.91 -6.41 0.89
CA GLU A 55 22.74 -6.29 2.10
C GLU A 55 24.13 -5.78 1.71
N SER A 56 24.49 -4.57 2.15
CA SER A 56 25.82 -4.02 1.95
C SER A 56 26.78 -4.28 3.13
N GLY A 57 26.27 -4.78 4.24
CA GLY A 57 27.02 -5.22 5.43
C GLY A 57 27.90 -4.12 6.01
N GLY A 58 27.38 -3.30 6.91
CA GLY A 58 28.16 -2.26 7.60
C GLY A 58 27.30 -1.49 8.61
N GLU A 59 27.98 -0.79 9.53
CA GLU A 59 27.33 0.12 10.50
C GLU A 59 27.07 1.53 9.88
N ASP A 60 27.46 1.74 8.63
CA ASP A 60 27.26 3.00 7.91
C ASP A 60 25.83 3.09 7.40
N ALA A 61 25.21 4.23 7.60
CA ALA A 61 23.86 4.53 7.14
C ALA A 61 23.83 5.85 6.38
N LYS A 62 22.82 6.01 5.52
CA LYS A 62 22.49 7.30 4.92
C LYS A 62 21.05 7.63 5.24
N LEU A 63 20.84 8.83 5.74
CA LEU A 63 19.53 9.42 5.90
C LEU A 63 19.32 10.50 4.86
N SER A 64 18.27 10.38 4.05
CA SER A 64 17.92 11.37 3.05
C SER A 64 16.52 11.92 3.28
N PHE A 65 16.32 13.20 3.02
CA PHE A 65 15.02 13.84 3.03
C PHE A 65 14.91 14.86 1.89
N TYR A 66 13.65 15.23 1.58
CA TYR A 66 13.36 16.00 0.39
C TYR A 66 12.63 17.29 0.75
N LEU A 67 13.07 18.41 0.20
CA LEU A 67 12.49 19.74 0.39
C LEU A 67 12.01 20.29 -0.95
N GLU A 68 10.73 20.64 -1.05
CA GLU A 68 10.22 21.41 -2.17
C GLU A 68 10.58 22.89 -1.96
N ILE A 69 11.33 23.46 -2.87
CA ILE A 69 11.79 24.84 -2.78
C ILE A 69 10.89 25.74 -3.62
N LEU A 70 10.16 26.64 -2.95
CA LEU A 70 9.29 27.61 -3.59
C LEU A 70 9.63 29.05 -3.18
N PRO A 71 9.40 30.03 -4.07
CA PRO A 71 9.40 31.44 -3.67
C PRO A 71 8.36 31.72 -2.59
N GLU A 72 8.65 32.62 -1.66
CA GLU A 72 7.77 32.99 -0.53
C GLU A 72 6.32 33.26 -0.97
N THR A 73 6.16 33.96 -2.10
CA THR A 73 4.84 34.29 -2.66
C THR A 73 4.01 33.06 -3.09
N GLU A 74 4.68 32.02 -3.59
CA GLU A 74 4.02 30.77 -4.00
C GLU A 74 3.77 29.86 -2.81
N LYS A 75 4.73 29.78 -1.87
CA LYS A 75 4.57 29.06 -0.60
C LYS A 75 3.34 29.58 0.16
N LYS A 76 3.18 30.91 0.27
CA LYS A 76 2.04 31.53 0.93
C LYS A 76 0.72 31.20 0.22
N LYS A 77 0.69 31.26 -1.11
CA LYS A 77 -0.51 30.90 -1.88
C LYS A 77 -0.91 29.44 -1.68
N ARG A 78 0.05 28.50 -1.62
CA ARG A 78 -0.25 27.09 -1.36
C ARG A 78 -0.78 26.87 0.07
N LYS A 79 -0.15 27.49 1.08
CA LYS A 79 -0.67 27.45 2.46
C LYS A 79 -2.10 27.96 2.56
N GLU A 80 -2.38 29.12 1.94
CA GLU A 80 -3.74 29.70 1.91
C GLU A 80 -4.75 28.83 1.14
N ALA A 81 -4.33 28.08 0.13
CA ALA A 81 -5.18 27.14 -0.59
C ALA A 81 -5.52 25.94 0.29
N VAL A 82 -4.53 25.36 0.95
CA VAL A 82 -4.70 24.23 1.88
C VAL A 82 -5.61 24.65 3.06
N GLU A 83 -5.39 25.82 3.67
CA GLU A 83 -6.25 26.32 4.76
C GLU A 83 -7.71 26.55 4.31
N LYS A 84 -7.95 26.90 3.05
CA LYS A 84 -9.29 27.01 2.48
C LYS A 84 -9.94 25.67 2.23
N ASP A 85 -9.19 24.68 1.76
CA ASP A 85 -9.68 23.32 1.54
C ASP A 85 -10.07 22.66 2.87
N PHE A 86 -9.33 22.90 3.96
CA PHE A 86 -9.71 22.44 5.30
C PHE A 86 -11.00 23.10 5.87
N SER A 87 -11.47 24.19 5.29
CA SER A 87 -12.69 24.88 5.71
C SER A 87 -13.95 24.42 4.95
N ASP A 88 -13.80 23.61 3.91
CA ASP A 88 -14.90 23.10 3.07
C ASP A 88 -15.07 21.59 3.31
N GLU A 89 -16.15 21.21 4.01
CA GLU A 89 -16.47 19.82 4.39
C GLU A 89 -16.66 18.87 3.18
N ASN A 90 -16.52 19.34 1.95
CA ASN A 90 -16.71 18.58 0.71
C ASN A 90 -15.46 18.46 -0.16
N VAL A 91 -14.29 18.82 0.33
CA VAL A 91 -13.04 18.77 -0.45
C VAL A 91 -12.14 17.64 0.03
N ASP A 92 -11.65 16.88 -0.92
CA ASP A 92 -10.69 15.78 -0.77
C ASP A 92 -9.37 16.28 -0.15
N HIS A 93 -9.05 15.76 1.04
CA HIS A 93 -7.87 16.14 1.82
C HIS A 93 -6.56 15.46 1.37
N SER A 94 -6.57 14.72 0.26
CA SER A 94 -5.39 13.97 -0.24
C SER A 94 -4.19 14.85 -0.61
N TYR A 95 -4.41 16.14 -0.87
CA TYR A 95 -3.34 17.12 -1.12
C TYR A 95 -2.62 17.64 0.13
N SER A 96 -3.09 17.32 1.33
CA SER A 96 -2.53 17.86 2.58
C SER A 96 -1.17 17.26 2.97
N LEU A 97 -0.87 16.04 2.53
CA LEU A 97 0.42 15.36 2.80
C LEU A 97 1.63 16.02 2.10
N ASN A 98 1.42 16.82 1.07
CA ASN A 98 2.49 17.53 0.36
C ASN A 98 2.78 18.96 0.90
N SER A 99 2.12 19.39 1.97
CA SER A 99 2.30 20.76 2.48
C SER A 99 3.38 20.91 3.56
N SER A 100 3.81 19.82 4.19
CA SER A 100 4.77 19.82 5.29
C SER A 100 6.21 20.14 4.85
N ASN A 101 6.62 19.70 3.67
CA ASN A 101 8.00 19.81 3.19
C ASN A 101 8.22 20.96 2.19
N ILE A 102 7.42 22.03 2.24
CA ILE A 102 7.54 23.20 1.38
C ILE A 102 8.34 24.31 2.09
N PHE A 103 9.48 24.67 1.55
CA PHE A 103 10.42 25.62 2.13
C PHE A 103 10.84 26.69 1.11
N THR A 104 11.34 27.82 1.63
CA THR A 104 12.05 28.82 0.82
C THR A 104 13.54 28.49 0.75
N GLU A 105 14.29 29.16 -0.13
CA GLU A 105 15.74 29.09 -0.17
C GLU A 105 16.40 29.48 1.15
N GLU A 106 15.85 30.49 1.83
CA GLU A 106 16.35 30.96 3.12
C GLU A 106 16.13 29.92 4.21
N GLU A 107 14.94 29.31 4.25
CA GLU A 107 14.62 28.23 5.18
C GLU A 107 15.45 26.97 4.92
N CYS A 108 15.65 26.60 3.66
CA CYS A 108 16.54 25.49 3.29
C CYS A 108 17.97 25.74 3.78
N SER A 109 18.47 26.95 3.63
CA SER A 109 19.79 27.34 4.13
C SER A 109 19.89 27.30 5.66
N ALA A 110 18.82 27.67 6.35
CA ALA A 110 18.71 27.58 7.82
C ALA A 110 18.70 26.11 8.28
N ILE A 111 17.90 25.24 7.64
CA ILE A 111 17.88 23.80 7.91
C ILE A 111 19.28 23.19 7.78
N LEU A 112 20.00 23.51 6.71
CA LEU A 112 21.35 23.00 6.50
C LEU A 112 22.36 23.50 7.55
N SER A 113 22.19 24.75 8.02
CA SER A 113 23.01 25.32 9.08
C SER A 113 22.74 24.65 10.43
N ASP A 114 21.48 24.48 10.76
CA ASP A 114 21.06 23.83 12.00
C ASP A 114 21.42 22.35 12.02
N LEU A 115 21.24 21.63 10.92
CA LEU A 115 21.64 20.24 10.78
C LEU A 115 23.15 20.02 10.99
N ARG A 116 23.99 20.95 10.48
CA ARG A 116 25.44 20.90 10.73
C ARG A 116 25.77 21.10 12.21
N ARG A 117 25.08 22.00 12.88
CA ARG A 117 25.27 22.21 14.32
C ARG A 117 24.84 20.99 15.11
N GLU A 118 23.66 20.43 14.79
CA GLU A 118 23.14 19.26 15.45
C GLU A 118 24.08 18.06 15.32
N LEU A 119 24.60 17.79 14.12
CA LEU A 119 25.59 16.74 13.90
C LEU A 119 26.86 16.95 14.73
N GLN A 120 27.30 18.20 14.93
CA GLN A 120 28.46 18.49 15.80
C GLN A 120 28.15 18.21 17.29
N GLU A 121 26.94 18.55 17.73
CA GLU A 121 26.49 18.28 19.11
C GLU A 121 26.29 16.77 19.33
N MET A 122 25.70 16.05 18.37
CA MET A 122 25.56 14.59 18.43
C MET A 122 26.89 13.86 18.50
N ALA A 123 27.94 14.34 17.80
CA ALA A 123 29.27 13.74 17.82
C ALA A 123 29.92 13.72 19.22
N GLU A 124 29.39 14.48 20.18
CA GLU A 124 29.89 14.45 21.57
C GLU A 124 29.40 13.21 22.37
N TYR A 125 28.31 12.57 21.94
CA TYR A 125 27.67 11.49 22.69
C TYR A 125 27.25 10.25 21.89
N THR A 126 27.33 10.31 20.54
CA THR A 126 27.06 9.13 19.67
C THR A 126 28.01 9.12 18.47
N ASP A 127 28.23 7.97 17.88
CA ASP A 127 29.02 7.86 16.64
C ASP A 127 28.15 8.27 15.44
N ILE A 128 28.45 9.44 14.89
CA ILE A 128 27.77 9.97 13.69
C ILE A 128 28.45 9.56 12.38
N GLY A 129 29.51 8.76 12.43
CA GLY A 129 30.28 8.39 11.25
C GLY A 129 30.91 9.58 10.55
N ALA A 130 30.75 9.66 9.22
CA ALA A 130 31.29 10.76 8.42
C ALA A 130 30.59 12.11 8.67
N GLY A 131 29.34 12.12 9.10
CA GLY A 131 28.53 13.31 9.31
C GLY A 131 28.45 14.22 8.07
N LYS A 132 28.70 13.65 6.88
CA LYS A 132 28.79 14.42 5.65
C LYS A 132 27.42 14.70 5.07
N ILE A 133 27.12 15.98 4.86
CA ILE A 133 25.90 16.44 4.22
C ILE A 133 26.15 16.66 2.72
N THR A 134 25.37 16.01 1.89
CA THR A 134 25.33 16.22 0.45
C THR A 134 23.97 16.81 0.05
N VAL A 135 23.99 17.84 -0.80
CA VAL A 135 22.78 18.47 -1.34
C VAL A 135 22.78 18.27 -2.83
N SER A 136 21.72 17.72 -3.37
CA SER A 136 21.53 17.58 -4.82
C SER A 136 20.17 18.18 -5.21
N GLU A 137 20.11 18.79 -6.39
CA GLU A 137 18.84 19.17 -6.99
C GLU A 137 18.27 17.96 -7.72
N THR A 138 17.00 17.68 -7.51
CA THR A 138 16.26 16.66 -8.22
C THR A 138 15.01 17.27 -8.85
N GLU A 139 14.72 16.92 -10.06
CA GLU A 139 13.44 17.28 -10.66
C GLU A 139 12.38 16.28 -10.18
N ASP A 140 11.12 16.74 -10.00
CA ASP A 140 9.97 15.90 -9.62
C ASP A 140 9.94 14.54 -10.32
N LYS A 141 10.45 14.51 -11.55
CA LYS A 141 10.42 13.32 -12.41
C LYS A 141 11.40 12.21 -11.97
N ASP A 142 12.50 12.55 -11.33
CA ASP A 142 13.54 11.56 -11.05
C ASP A 142 13.22 10.73 -9.80
N TRP A 143 12.64 11.34 -8.78
CA TRP A 143 12.23 10.60 -7.57
C TRP A 143 10.93 9.82 -7.79
N MET A 144 9.89 10.47 -8.33
CA MET A 144 8.63 9.80 -8.67
C MET A 144 8.78 8.70 -9.72
N ASN A 145 9.89 8.69 -10.46
CA ASN A 145 10.14 7.70 -11.51
C ASN A 145 11.20 6.65 -11.15
N ALA A 146 11.98 6.84 -10.08
CA ALA A 146 13.02 5.88 -9.69
C ALA A 146 12.44 4.49 -9.42
N TRP A 147 11.30 4.40 -8.74
CA TRP A 147 10.60 3.14 -8.50
C TRP A 147 10.00 2.53 -9.78
N LYS A 148 9.68 3.35 -10.81
CA LYS A 148 9.20 2.84 -12.11
C LYS A 148 10.24 1.98 -12.82
N ALA A 149 11.54 2.19 -12.54
CA ALA A 149 12.61 1.37 -13.09
C ALA A 149 12.63 -0.05 -12.50
N PHE A 150 11.99 -0.27 -11.37
CA PHE A 150 11.92 -1.57 -10.69
C PHE A 150 10.61 -2.30 -10.90
N PHE A 151 9.55 -1.59 -11.34
CA PHE A 151 8.26 -2.22 -11.57
C PHE A 151 8.08 -2.55 -13.06
N HIS A 152 8.16 -3.83 -13.37
CA HIS A 152 8.02 -4.37 -14.72
C HIS A 152 6.73 -5.19 -14.86
N SER A 153 6.27 -5.33 -16.10
CA SER A 153 5.12 -6.19 -16.40
C SER A 153 5.43 -7.66 -16.09
N PHE A 154 4.47 -8.34 -15.51
CA PHE A 154 4.59 -9.76 -15.17
C PHE A 154 3.25 -10.49 -15.37
N ARG A 155 3.30 -11.82 -15.29
CA ARG A 155 2.14 -12.67 -15.51
C ARG A 155 1.88 -13.58 -14.32
N VAL A 156 0.60 -13.69 -13.96
CA VAL A 156 0.10 -14.63 -12.96
C VAL A 156 -1.05 -15.41 -13.61
N GLY A 157 -0.85 -16.68 -13.90
CA GLY A 157 -1.81 -17.46 -14.69
C GLY A 157 -2.12 -16.77 -16.02
N LYS A 158 -3.40 -16.46 -16.28
CA LYS A 158 -3.85 -15.72 -17.46
C LYS A 158 -3.90 -14.20 -17.26
N VAL A 159 -3.48 -13.70 -16.11
CA VAL A 159 -3.47 -12.26 -15.84
C VAL A 159 -2.12 -11.68 -16.22
N LEU A 160 -2.12 -10.72 -17.14
CA LEU A 160 -0.99 -9.84 -17.42
C LEU A 160 -1.19 -8.55 -16.64
N ILE A 161 -0.30 -8.28 -15.70
CA ILE A 161 -0.24 -7.02 -14.96
C ILE A 161 0.89 -6.19 -15.55
N LYS A 162 0.59 -4.94 -15.88
CA LYS A 162 1.59 -4.02 -16.43
C LYS A 162 1.35 -2.59 -15.95
N PRO A 163 2.43 -1.82 -15.74
CA PRO A 163 2.32 -0.39 -15.53
C PRO A 163 1.92 0.35 -16.81
N SER A 164 1.43 1.60 -16.66
CA SER A 164 1.00 2.43 -17.80
C SER A 164 2.13 2.76 -18.78
N TRP A 165 3.37 2.86 -18.29
CA TRP A 165 4.56 3.23 -19.09
C TRP A 165 5.19 2.08 -19.88
N GLU A 166 4.82 0.82 -19.63
CA GLU A 166 5.30 -0.30 -20.43
C GLU A 166 4.37 -0.62 -21.61
N SER A 167 4.99 -1.01 -22.75
CA SER A 167 4.25 -1.43 -23.94
C SER A 167 4.36 -2.94 -24.10
N VAL A 168 3.49 -3.64 -23.37
CA VAL A 168 3.36 -5.11 -23.45
C VAL A 168 1.90 -5.44 -23.76
N ASP A 169 1.68 -6.24 -24.80
CA ASP A 169 0.35 -6.66 -25.20
C ASP A 169 -0.03 -8.02 -24.57
N PRO A 170 -1.30 -8.19 -24.19
CA PRO A 170 -1.80 -9.49 -23.71
C PRO A 170 -1.82 -10.48 -24.87
N LYS A 171 -1.56 -11.76 -24.54
CA LYS A 171 -1.77 -12.89 -25.45
C LYS A 171 -3.26 -13.21 -25.57
N GLU A 172 -3.62 -14.00 -26.56
CA GLU A 172 -5.00 -14.48 -26.72
C GLU A 172 -5.48 -15.21 -25.45
N GLY A 173 -6.59 -14.76 -24.89
CA GLY A 173 -7.19 -15.30 -23.66
C GLY A 173 -6.58 -14.78 -22.35
N GLU A 174 -5.58 -13.89 -22.40
CA GLU A 174 -5.08 -13.22 -21.21
C GLU A 174 -5.97 -12.02 -20.82
N VAL A 175 -6.06 -11.80 -19.52
CA VAL A 175 -6.72 -10.63 -18.90
C VAL A 175 -5.67 -9.57 -18.62
N LEU A 176 -5.79 -8.42 -19.24
CA LEU A 176 -4.89 -7.28 -19.03
C LEU A 176 -5.37 -6.43 -17.86
N ILE A 177 -4.50 -6.25 -16.87
CA ILE A 177 -4.64 -5.27 -15.79
C ILE A 177 -3.52 -4.24 -15.91
N LYS A 178 -3.89 -2.98 -16.03
CA LYS A 178 -2.97 -1.87 -15.89
C LYS A 178 -2.97 -1.43 -14.44
N LEU A 179 -1.82 -1.40 -13.82
CA LEU A 179 -1.66 -1.01 -12.44
C LEU A 179 -0.45 -0.11 -12.32
N ASP A 180 -0.69 1.13 -11.95
CA ASP A 180 0.39 2.03 -11.56
C ASP A 180 0.54 1.92 -10.05
N PRO A 181 1.66 1.32 -9.57
CA PRO A 181 1.94 1.26 -8.14
C PRO A 181 2.02 2.70 -7.63
N GLY A 182 1.08 3.07 -6.79
CA GLY A 182 1.06 4.33 -6.08
C GLY A 182 1.63 4.16 -4.66
N THR A 183 1.15 4.99 -3.77
CA THR A 183 1.45 4.92 -2.33
C THR A 183 0.64 3.84 -1.59
N SER A 184 -0.37 3.24 -2.25
CA SER A 184 -1.19 2.18 -1.65
C SER A 184 -0.57 0.79 -1.88
N PHE A 185 -0.78 -0.10 -0.91
CA PHE A 185 -0.35 -1.50 -0.97
C PHE A 185 -1.03 -2.26 -2.12
N GLY A 186 -0.34 -3.28 -2.66
CA GLY A 186 -0.88 -4.18 -3.69
C GLY A 186 -0.35 -3.90 -5.09
N THR A 187 0.98 -3.97 -5.27
CA THR A 187 1.62 -3.89 -6.60
C THR A 187 1.32 -5.11 -7.49
N GLY A 188 0.81 -6.17 -6.89
CA GLY A 188 0.52 -7.44 -7.57
C GLY A 188 1.73 -8.37 -7.70
N GLN A 189 2.94 -7.92 -7.41
CA GLN A 189 4.16 -8.75 -7.49
C GLN A 189 4.31 -9.67 -6.29
N HIS A 190 3.71 -9.32 -5.15
CA HIS A 190 3.79 -10.10 -3.93
C HIS A 190 3.13 -11.48 -4.08
N GLU A 191 3.70 -12.49 -3.45
CA GLU A 191 3.24 -13.89 -3.49
C GLU A 191 1.78 -14.02 -3.08
N THR A 192 1.34 -13.26 -2.07
CA THR A 192 -0.03 -13.28 -1.58
C THR A 192 -1.04 -12.84 -2.63
N THR A 193 -0.71 -11.80 -3.41
CA THR A 193 -1.56 -11.32 -4.51
C THR A 193 -1.57 -12.33 -5.65
N LYS A 194 -0.42 -12.95 -5.97
CA LYS A 194 -0.34 -14.03 -6.99
C LYS A 194 -1.24 -15.20 -6.62
N LEU A 195 -1.18 -15.66 -5.37
CA LEU A 195 -2.02 -16.75 -4.86
C LEU A 195 -3.51 -16.41 -4.99
N CYS A 196 -3.92 -15.20 -4.60
CA CYS A 196 -5.31 -14.75 -4.75
C CYS A 196 -5.74 -14.68 -6.22
N LEU A 197 -4.90 -14.15 -7.13
CA LEU A 197 -5.21 -14.06 -8.56
C LEU A 197 -5.37 -15.44 -9.21
N LEU A 198 -4.51 -16.40 -8.87
CA LEU A 198 -4.62 -17.79 -9.36
C LEU A 198 -5.93 -18.44 -8.89
N ALA A 199 -6.28 -18.27 -7.63
CA ALA A 199 -7.55 -18.74 -7.10
C ALA A 199 -8.74 -18.03 -7.76
N LEU A 200 -8.67 -16.71 -7.93
CA LEU A 200 -9.71 -15.92 -8.58
C LEU A 200 -9.92 -16.38 -10.04
N GLU A 201 -8.86 -16.62 -10.81
CA GLU A 201 -8.95 -17.16 -12.17
C GLU A 201 -9.73 -18.49 -12.21
N LYS A 202 -9.49 -19.37 -11.24
CA LYS A 202 -10.14 -20.68 -11.17
C LYS A 202 -11.62 -20.62 -10.82
N TYR A 203 -11.99 -19.72 -9.92
CA TYR A 203 -13.34 -19.64 -9.36
C TYR A 203 -14.23 -18.56 -9.95
N SER A 204 -13.67 -17.59 -10.69
CA SER A 204 -14.45 -16.53 -11.35
C SER A 204 -15.37 -17.09 -12.43
N ARG A 205 -16.57 -16.54 -12.48
CA ARG A 205 -17.57 -16.77 -13.53
C ARG A 205 -18.23 -15.45 -13.89
N GLU A 206 -18.75 -15.36 -15.10
CA GLU A 206 -19.47 -14.18 -15.57
C GLU A 206 -20.71 -13.89 -14.70
N GLY A 207 -20.94 -12.62 -14.41
CA GLY A 207 -22.10 -12.15 -13.68
C GLY A 207 -22.06 -12.29 -12.18
N GLN A 208 -20.93 -12.72 -11.58
CA GLN A 208 -20.78 -12.85 -10.14
C GLN A 208 -20.68 -11.48 -9.44
N ARG A 209 -21.18 -11.43 -8.21
CA ARG A 209 -20.95 -10.34 -7.26
C ARG A 209 -19.75 -10.70 -6.38
N VAL A 210 -18.83 -9.77 -6.23
CA VAL A 210 -17.56 -9.97 -5.50
C VAL A 210 -17.46 -8.96 -4.37
N LEU A 211 -16.99 -9.40 -3.22
CA LEU A 211 -16.62 -8.55 -2.07
C LEU A 211 -15.09 -8.64 -1.88
N ASP A 212 -14.41 -7.50 -1.82
CA ASP A 212 -12.97 -7.38 -1.64
C ASP A 212 -12.67 -6.64 -0.33
N LEU A 213 -12.23 -7.38 0.69
CA LEU A 213 -11.98 -6.88 2.03
C LEU A 213 -10.49 -6.53 2.21
N GLY A 214 -10.18 -5.24 2.46
CA GLY A 214 -8.82 -4.72 2.44
C GLY A 214 -8.31 -4.62 1.01
N THR A 215 -9.02 -3.83 0.18
CA THR A 215 -8.80 -3.84 -1.28
C THR A 215 -7.48 -3.20 -1.72
N GLY A 216 -6.91 -2.28 -0.92
CA GLY A 216 -5.68 -1.55 -1.23
C GLY A 216 -5.72 -0.87 -2.60
N SER A 217 -4.84 -1.24 -3.51
CA SER A 217 -4.82 -0.71 -4.88
C SER A 217 -6.06 -1.06 -5.72
N GLY A 218 -6.94 -1.93 -5.23
CA GLY A 218 -8.10 -2.45 -5.96
C GLY A 218 -7.78 -3.59 -6.91
N ILE A 219 -6.56 -4.11 -6.93
CA ILE A 219 -6.09 -5.07 -7.93
C ILE A 219 -6.97 -6.32 -8.04
N LEU A 220 -7.39 -6.91 -6.89
CA LEU A 220 -8.19 -8.14 -6.89
C LEU A 220 -9.62 -7.86 -7.38
N GLY A 221 -10.23 -6.77 -6.92
CA GLY A 221 -11.54 -6.33 -7.42
C GLY A 221 -11.52 -5.98 -8.91
N ILE A 222 -10.47 -5.29 -9.38
CA ILE A 222 -10.26 -4.98 -10.81
C ILE A 222 -10.11 -6.27 -11.62
N ALA A 223 -9.31 -7.23 -11.11
CA ALA A 223 -9.17 -8.53 -11.74
C ALA A 223 -10.53 -9.25 -11.87
N ALA A 224 -11.32 -9.25 -10.80
CA ALA A 224 -12.67 -9.83 -10.82
C ALA A 224 -13.55 -9.21 -11.91
N LEU A 225 -13.58 -7.86 -12.01
CA LEU A 225 -14.34 -7.16 -13.06
C LEU A 225 -13.86 -7.52 -14.46
N LYS A 226 -12.56 -7.60 -14.67
CA LYS A 226 -11.96 -7.99 -15.96
C LYS A 226 -12.21 -9.46 -16.31
N MET A 227 -12.42 -10.32 -15.31
CA MET A 227 -12.81 -11.72 -15.49
C MET A 227 -14.33 -11.93 -15.61
N GLY A 228 -15.11 -10.82 -15.66
CA GLY A 228 -16.55 -10.88 -15.95
C GLY A 228 -17.45 -10.74 -14.72
N ALA A 229 -16.95 -10.41 -13.55
CA ALA A 229 -17.81 -10.09 -12.41
C ALA A 229 -18.80 -8.98 -12.76
N LEU A 230 -20.01 -9.04 -12.24
CA LEU A 230 -21.06 -8.04 -12.47
C LEU A 230 -20.66 -6.72 -11.80
N GLU A 231 -20.33 -6.82 -10.52
CA GLU A 231 -19.95 -5.69 -9.67
C GLU A 231 -19.04 -6.15 -8.54
N VAL A 232 -18.27 -5.23 -7.99
CA VAL A 232 -17.40 -5.40 -6.84
C VAL A 232 -17.81 -4.43 -5.75
N PHE A 233 -17.93 -4.94 -4.54
CA PHE A 233 -17.99 -4.17 -3.31
C PHE A 233 -16.63 -4.32 -2.63
N ALA A 234 -16.06 -3.22 -2.17
CA ALA A 234 -14.73 -3.21 -1.59
C ALA A 234 -14.71 -2.40 -0.29
N THR A 235 -13.92 -2.83 0.68
CA THR A 235 -13.68 -2.06 1.90
C THR A 235 -12.19 -1.88 2.12
N ASP A 236 -11.82 -0.76 2.72
CA ASP A 236 -10.48 -0.52 3.24
C ASP A 236 -10.54 0.40 4.46
N LEU A 237 -9.46 0.47 5.23
CA LEU A 237 -9.33 1.37 6.38
C LEU A 237 -8.68 2.69 6.00
N ASP A 238 -7.85 2.67 4.95
CA ASP A 238 -7.03 3.81 4.56
C ASP A 238 -7.77 4.65 3.50
N PRO A 239 -8.05 5.93 3.77
CA PRO A 239 -8.66 6.84 2.80
C PRO A 239 -7.87 7.00 1.49
N ILE A 240 -6.53 6.81 1.52
CA ILE A 240 -5.67 6.91 0.32
C ILE A 240 -6.07 5.89 -0.76
N THR A 241 -6.76 4.84 -0.35
CA THR A 241 -7.31 3.80 -1.24
C THR A 241 -8.32 4.36 -2.24
N GLU A 242 -9.06 5.43 -1.92
CA GLU A 242 -10.05 6.03 -2.83
C GLU A 242 -9.40 6.53 -4.12
N ASP A 243 -8.32 7.28 -4.01
CA ASP A 243 -7.61 7.82 -5.17
C ASP A 243 -6.90 6.72 -5.96
N SER A 244 -6.29 5.78 -5.25
CA SER A 244 -5.61 4.65 -5.86
C SER A 244 -6.56 3.78 -6.69
N VAL A 245 -7.68 3.39 -6.12
CA VAL A 245 -8.72 2.61 -6.81
C VAL A 245 -9.32 3.41 -7.98
N ALA A 246 -9.62 4.69 -7.77
CA ALA A 246 -10.19 5.55 -8.82
C ALA A 246 -9.25 5.69 -10.02
N GLY A 247 -7.96 5.87 -9.78
CA GLY A 247 -6.91 5.91 -10.80
C GLY A 247 -6.81 4.58 -11.55
N ASN A 248 -6.69 3.48 -10.83
CA ASN A 248 -6.56 2.15 -11.42
C ASN A 248 -7.82 1.72 -12.20
N LEU A 249 -9.03 2.07 -11.77
CA LEU A 249 -10.25 1.85 -12.54
C LEU A 249 -10.21 2.60 -13.88
N THR A 250 -9.77 3.86 -13.86
CA THR A 250 -9.65 4.71 -15.05
C THR A 250 -8.66 4.12 -16.06
N GLU A 251 -7.47 3.71 -15.59
CA GLU A 251 -6.45 3.07 -16.43
C GLU A 251 -6.93 1.76 -17.07
N ASN A 252 -7.82 1.06 -16.39
CA ASN A 252 -8.41 -0.18 -16.86
C ASN A 252 -9.68 0.02 -17.70
N ALA A 253 -10.13 1.26 -17.94
CA ALA A 253 -11.37 1.60 -18.61
C ALA A 253 -12.60 0.91 -17.98
N LEU A 254 -12.63 0.81 -16.66
CA LEU A 254 -13.73 0.25 -15.88
C LEU A 254 -14.62 1.37 -15.32
N SER A 255 -15.94 1.13 -15.34
CA SER A 255 -16.90 2.07 -14.76
C SER A 255 -16.87 2.03 -13.23
N LYS A 256 -16.80 3.21 -12.60
CA LYS A 256 -16.95 3.37 -11.14
C LYS A 256 -18.31 2.87 -10.63
N GLU A 257 -19.33 2.80 -11.47
CA GLU A 257 -20.65 2.27 -11.10
C GLU A 257 -20.64 0.77 -10.82
N ARG A 258 -19.57 0.06 -11.20
CA ARG A 258 -19.41 -1.38 -10.95
C ARG A 258 -18.44 -1.68 -9.84
N PHE A 259 -17.83 -0.66 -9.21
CA PHE A 259 -16.88 -0.80 -8.10
C PHE A 259 -17.28 0.13 -6.96
N HIS A 260 -17.86 -0.45 -5.91
CA HIS A 260 -18.39 0.27 -4.76
C HIS A 260 -17.40 0.20 -3.60
N LEU A 261 -16.61 1.26 -3.41
CA LEU A 261 -15.61 1.35 -2.34
C LEU A 261 -16.22 2.02 -1.09
N PHE A 262 -15.88 1.49 0.08
CA PHE A 262 -16.26 1.99 1.39
C PHE A 262 -15.00 2.07 2.27
N ILE A 263 -14.66 3.26 2.73
CA ILE A 263 -13.58 3.45 3.72
C ILE A 263 -14.18 3.23 5.10
N GLU A 264 -14.13 1.98 5.56
CA GLU A 264 -14.81 1.56 6.77
C GLU A 264 -14.20 0.28 7.35
N ASN A 265 -14.10 0.22 8.68
CA ASN A 265 -13.70 -1.00 9.39
C ASN A 265 -14.86 -1.98 9.49
N ILE A 266 -14.90 -2.98 8.61
CA ILE A 266 -15.97 -3.99 8.62
C ILE A 266 -16.08 -4.80 9.94
N LEU A 267 -15.01 -4.82 10.75
CA LEU A 267 -14.99 -5.44 12.09
C LEU A 267 -15.36 -4.45 13.20
N GLY A 268 -15.58 -3.18 12.88
CA GLY A 268 -15.92 -2.15 13.84
C GLY A 268 -17.32 -2.33 14.45
N GLU A 269 -17.55 -1.68 15.58
CA GLU A 269 -18.85 -1.62 16.25
C GLU A 269 -19.64 -0.35 15.89
N GLU A 270 -19.07 0.51 15.08
CA GLU A 270 -19.65 1.78 14.66
C GLU A 270 -20.85 1.60 13.73
N ASP A 271 -21.68 2.62 13.63
CA ASP A 271 -22.92 2.59 12.82
C ASP A 271 -22.63 2.28 11.33
N GLY A 272 -21.48 2.75 10.79
CA GLY A 272 -21.03 2.49 9.43
C GLY A 272 -20.79 1.01 9.19
N ALA A 273 -19.95 0.40 10.02
CA ALA A 273 -19.63 -1.04 9.96
C ALA A 273 -20.88 -1.91 10.07
N GLN A 274 -21.79 -1.58 10.99
CA GLN A 274 -23.03 -2.33 11.17
C GLN A 274 -23.96 -2.25 9.95
N ARG A 275 -24.04 -1.06 9.31
CA ARG A 275 -24.81 -0.89 8.05
C ARG A 275 -24.22 -1.71 6.91
N LEU A 276 -22.89 -1.69 6.74
CA LEU A 276 -22.24 -2.50 5.71
C LEU A 276 -22.39 -3.99 5.96
N GLN A 277 -22.19 -4.46 7.20
CA GLN A 277 -22.41 -5.85 7.54
C GLN A 277 -23.87 -6.27 7.27
N LYS A 278 -24.84 -5.39 7.54
CA LYS A 278 -26.25 -5.66 7.24
C LYS A 278 -26.47 -5.76 5.72
N LEU A 279 -25.97 -4.79 4.94
CA LEU A 279 -26.04 -4.80 3.49
C LEU A 279 -25.46 -6.09 2.90
N PHE A 280 -24.29 -6.49 3.35
CA PHE A 280 -23.58 -7.68 2.85
C PHE A 280 -24.29 -9.00 3.20
N ARG A 281 -25.04 -9.02 4.32
CA ARG A 281 -25.89 -10.17 4.70
C ARG A 281 -27.20 -10.22 3.90
N GLU A 282 -27.79 -9.08 3.60
CA GLU A 282 -29.05 -9.00 2.85
C GLU A 282 -28.82 -9.31 1.36
N GLU A 283 -27.66 -8.95 0.84
CA GLU A 283 -27.26 -9.17 -0.56
C GLU A 283 -25.91 -9.89 -0.66
N PRO A 284 -25.84 -11.20 -0.35
CA PRO A 284 -24.58 -11.92 -0.26
C PRO A 284 -23.90 -12.10 -1.61
N PHE A 285 -22.60 -12.43 -1.55
CA PHE A 285 -21.67 -12.47 -2.67
C PHE A 285 -21.41 -13.90 -3.16
N ASP A 286 -21.01 -14.00 -4.41
CA ASP A 286 -20.55 -15.26 -5.01
C ASP A 286 -19.09 -15.54 -4.61
N ILE A 287 -18.27 -14.48 -4.52
CA ILE A 287 -16.88 -14.54 -4.08
C ILE A 287 -16.64 -13.46 -3.03
N VAL A 288 -15.93 -13.82 -1.97
CA VAL A 288 -15.33 -12.90 -1.00
C VAL A 288 -13.82 -13.04 -1.08
N LEU A 289 -13.11 -11.94 -1.18
CA LEU A 289 -11.63 -11.84 -1.22
C LEU A 289 -11.14 -11.18 0.05
N ALA A 290 -9.99 -11.61 0.57
CA ALA A 290 -9.29 -10.94 1.66
C ALA A 290 -7.80 -11.26 1.58
N ASN A 291 -7.02 -10.33 1.04
CA ASN A 291 -5.55 -10.41 1.05
C ASN A 291 -5.01 -9.48 2.13
N ILE A 292 -5.08 -9.94 3.37
CA ILE A 292 -4.84 -9.14 4.58
C ILE A 292 -4.15 -9.98 5.66
N LEU A 293 -3.76 -9.33 6.76
CA LEU A 293 -3.08 -9.99 7.89
C LEU A 293 -3.89 -11.12 8.53
N ALA A 294 -3.22 -12.20 8.89
CA ALA A 294 -3.82 -13.38 9.51
C ALA A 294 -4.71 -13.09 10.75
N PRO A 295 -4.35 -12.19 11.68
CA PRO A 295 -5.24 -11.84 12.80
C PRO A 295 -6.58 -11.27 12.36
N VAL A 296 -6.59 -10.48 11.29
CA VAL A 296 -7.83 -9.88 10.73
C VAL A 296 -8.67 -10.95 10.05
N ILE A 297 -8.06 -11.89 9.31
CA ILE A 297 -8.74 -13.03 8.70
C ILE A 297 -9.42 -13.89 9.78
N ILE A 298 -8.71 -14.16 10.88
CA ILE A 298 -9.26 -14.91 12.02
C ILE A 298 -10.49 -14.21 12.60
N ALA A 299 -10.43 -12.88 12.76
CA ALA A 299 -11.56 -12.09 13.26
C ALA A 299 -12.73 -12.03 12.26
N LEU A 300 -12.45 -12.07 10.94
CA LEU A 300 -13.47 -12.11 9.87
C LEU A 300 -14.13 -13.48 9.72
N ALA A 301 -13.43 -14.56 10.04
CA ALA A 301 -13.92 -15.93 9.80
C ALA A 301 -15.36 -16.19 10.28
N PRO A 302 -15.81 -15.69 11.45
CA PRO A 302 -17.22 -15.85 11.89
C PRO A 302 -18.25 -15.07 11.06
N LEU A 303 -17.85 -14.01 10.37
CA LEU A 303 -18.74 -13.14 9.57
C LEU A 303 -18.88 -13.64 8.13
N VAL A 304 -17.79 -14.19 7.56
CA VAL A 304 -17.70 -14.61 6.16
C VAL A 304 -18.87 -15.50 5.72
N PRO A 305 -19.33 -16.50 6.50
CA PRO A 305 -20.48 -17.31 6.08
C PRO A 305 -21.72 -16.47 5.77
N SER A 306 -21.93 -15.40 6.53
CA SER A 306 -23.10 -14.53 6.33
C SER A 306 -23.00 -13.64 5.09
N PHE A 307 -21.80 -13.39 4.58
CA PHE A 307 -21.55 -12.59 3.37
C PHE A 307 -21.57 -13.44 2.09
N LEU A 308 -21.46 -14.75 2.21
CA LEU A 308 -21.45 -15.65 1.05
C LEU A 308 -22.82 -16.23 0.73
N LYS A 309 -23.12 -16.33 -0.56
CA LYS A 309 -24.19 -17.20 -1.05
C LYS A 309 -23.89 -18.67 -0.76
N LYS A 310 -24.90 -19.51 -0.73
CA LYS A 310 -24.68 -20.96 -0.69
C LYS A 310 -23.86 -21.41 -1.90
N GLY A 311 -22.76 -22.14 -1.67
CA GLY A 311 -21.82 -22.53 -2.69
C GLY A 311 -20.81 -21.44 -3.08
N GLY A 312 -20.91 -20.26 -2.48
CA GLY A 312 -19.97 -19.16 -2.67
C GLY A 312 -18.56 -19.47 -2.14
N ILE A 313 -17.59 -18.73 -2.59
CA ILE A 313 -16.16 -18.97 -2.37
C ILE A 313 -15.54 -17.83 -1.59
N PHE A 314 -14.81 -18.14 -0.54
CA PHE A 314 -13.92 -17.22 0.15
C PHE A 314 -12.47 -17.53 -0.23
N ILE A 315 -11.75 -16.54 -0.77
CA ILE A 315 -10.34 -16.62 -1.12
C ILE A 315 -9.60 -15.69 -0.17
N THR A 316 -8.64 -16.21 0.58
CA THR A 316 -7.85 -15.41 1.50
C THR A 316 -6.37 -15.73 1.41
N SER A 317 -5.52 -14.71 1.56
CA SER A 317 -4.06 -14.78 1.62
C SER A 317 -3.53 -13.63 2.50
N GLY A 318 -2.21 -13.39 2.51
CA GLY A 318 -1.57 -12.48 3.48
C GLY A 318 -1.22 -13.19 4.79
N ILE A 319 -1.03 -14.51 4.72
CA ILE A 319 -0.87 -15.40 5.87
C ILE A 319 0.54 -15.98 5.84
N ILE A 320 1.37 -15.61 6.81
CA ILE A 320 2.70 -16.21 6.97
C ILE A 320 2.60 -17.67 7.46
N GLU A 321 3.63 -18.47 7.18
CA GLU A 321 3.71 -19.91 7.53
C GLU A 321 3.32 -20.17 9.00
N GLU A 322 3.84 -19.35 9.94
CA GLU A 322 3.64 -19.50 11.39
C GLU A 322 2.18 -19.27 11.80
N LYS A 323 1.39 -18.58 10.99
CA LYS A 323 -0.02 -18.27 11.24
C LYS A 323 -1.02 -19.12 10.45
N ALA A 324 -0.54 -19.89 9.48
CA ALA A 324 -1.41 -20.72 8.63
C ALA A 324 -2.26 -21.70 9.46
N GLY A 325 -1.66 -22.31 10.49
CA GLY A 325 -2.38 -23.24 11.38
C GLY A 325 -3.49 -22.56 12.20
N ASP A 326 -3.32 -21.31 12.61
CA ASP A 326 -4.33 -20.59 13.39
C ASP A 326 -5.48 -20.13 12.50
N VAL A 327 -5.18 -19.65 11.27
CA VAL A 327 -6.20 -19.30 10.27
C VAL A 327 -7.01 -20.53 9.88
N ARG A 328 -6.37 -21.68 9.62
CA ARG A 328 -7.06 -22.94 9.32
C ARG A 328 -8.04 -23.30 10.42
N LYS A 329 -7.64 -23.30 11.69
CA LYS A 329 -8.52 -23.58 12.82
C LYS A 329 -9.71 -22.63 12.88
N ALA A 330 -9.50 -21.34 12.63
CA ALA A 330 -10.58 -20.34 12.66
C ALA A 330 -11.60 -20.58 11.53
N LEU A 331 -11.15 -20.97 10.33
CA LEU A 331 -12.00 -21.31 9.19
C LEU A 331 -12.77 -22.62 9.43
N GLU A 332 -12.12 -23.67 9.92
CA GLU A 332 -12.72 -24.97 10.24
C GLU A 332 -13.72 -24.90 11.40
N ALA A 333 -13.56 -23.93 12.30
CA ALA A 333 -14.53 -23.69 13.37
C ALA A 333 -15.89 -23.21 12.83
N GLN A 334 -15.95 -22.71 11.59
CA GLN A 334 -17.18 -22.27 10.95
C GLN A 334 -17.86 -23.46 10.26
N LYS A 335 -18.92 -23.98 10.86
CA LYS A 335 -19.65 -25.18 10.38
C LYS A 335 -20.19 -25.07 8.95
N GLU A 336 -20.41 -23.87 8.49
CA GLU A 336 -20.93 -23.57 7.15
C GLU A 336 -19.80 -23.48 6.09
N LEU A 337 -18.54 -23.57 6.49
CA LEU A 337 -17.37 -23.44 5.60
C LEU A 337 -16.63 -24.76 5.47
N THR A 338 -16.07 -24.99 4.30
CA THR A 338 -15.16 -26.11 4.02
C THR A 338 -13.96 -25.59 3.25
N ILE A 339 -12.74 -25.80 3.75
CA ILE A 339 -11.51 -25.53 3.02
C ILE A 339 -11.45 -26.49 1.84
N VAL A 340 -11.36 -25.96 0.62
CA VAL A 340 -11.31 -26.74 -0.61
C VAL A 340 -9.93 -26.74 -1.25
N GLU A 341 -9.14 -25.70 -0.97
CA GLU A 341 -7.74 -25.59 -1.42
C GLU A 341 -6.92 -24.86 -0.38
N GLU A 342 -5.67 -25.19 -0.34
CA GLU A 342 -4.61 -24.47 0.37
C GLU A 342 -3.38 -24.51 -0.50
N GLU A 343 -2.81 -23.34 -0.75
CA GLU A 343 -1.62 -23.15 -1.57
C GLU A 343 -0.62 -22.29 -0.80
N SER A 344 0.66 -22.45 -1.13
CA SER A 344 1.72 -21.64 -0.54
C SER A 344 2.77 -21.24 -1.57
N ASP A 345 3.32 -20.06 -1.44
CA ASP A 345 4.43 -19.55 -2.25
C ASP A 345 5.29 -18.60 -1.39
N GLY A 346 6.61 -18.77 -1.42
CA GLY A 346 7.57 -17.94 -0.72
C GLY A 346 7.37 -17.81 0.81
N GLY A 347 6.76 -18.85 1.47
CA GLY A 347 6.43 -18.82 2.90
C GLY A 347 5.11 -18.09 3.22
N TRP A 348 4.34 -17.74 2.18
CA TRP A 348 2.99 -17.21 2.31
C TRP A 348 1.96 -18.26 1.95
N HIS A 349 0.83 -18.24 2.66
CA HIS A 349 -0.28 -19.18 2.46
C HIS A 349 -1.53 -18.49 1.94
N SER A 350 -2.34 -19.25 1.20
CA SER A 350 -3.70 -18.90 0.84
C SER A 350 -4.64 -20.05 1.11
N PHE A 351 -5.88 -19.72 1.45
CA PHE A 351 -6.96 -20.69 1.59
C PHE A 351 -8.09 -20.33 0.66
N VAL A 352 -8.61 -21.35 -0.02
CA VAL A 352 -9.89 -21.25 -0.72
C VAL A 352 -10.92 -22.06 0.05
N VAL A 353 -12.00 -21.38 0.43
CA VAL A 353 -13.03 -21.91 1.32
C VAL A 353 -14.38 -21.82 0.64
N LYS A 354 -15.17 -22.86 0.70
CA LYS A 354 -16.50 -22.92 0.10
C LYS A 354 -17.58 -22.94 1.18
N LYS A 355 -18.63 -22.13 1.01
CA LYS A 355 -19.83 -22.22 1.81
C LYS A 355 -20.69 -23.41 1.38
N ILE A 356 -21.04 -24.30 2.30
CA ILE A 356 -21.83 -25.52 2.08
C ILE A 356 -23.34 -25.30 2.24
#